data_36caffbcd2df0c30dbc42ccff9de9a5c
#
_entry.id   36caffbcd2df0c30dbc42ccff9de9a5c
#
_cell.length_a   1.000
_cell.length_b   1.000
_cell.length_c   1.000
_cell.angle_alpha   90.00
_cell.angle_beta   90.00
_cell.angle_gamma   90.00
#
_symmetry.space_group_name_H-M   'P 1'
#
loop_
_entity.id
_entity.type
_entity.pdbx_description
1 polymer ?
#
loop_
_entity_poly.entity_id
_entity_poly.type
_entity_poly.pdbx_seq_one_letter_code
_entity_poly.pdbx_strand_id
1 'polypeptide(L)'
;MKKGSILIMAVAIMASVASCNKSDDTQFTPESGIPVTLKFTASSSPETRIAYDGKEGKWEADDKVYVVVTDTKGTEYTSKSCTVTPIDDGATATIDAEFTIGEGTEIKKLTAYHASDNMVISYDGGNIDFSLPDTPDGTLSYLTTSAYTYDEGSEPTVEQGSDIELSATTLKFKHILARIDITTDIENVSSITLSFVGATVPTAGKLNIENGTITPDNGKDKQLMTIKGGKNTYQIGFIPVKFASATTMKATVITDTKAYTKEVELTEIVAATLNTLDLTTSKMTEATVITGDNFQPIVDKPNGNFVLTEDLILTEIPHLKGFSGTLDGNGHSIDISGARMTDNEYGGIFATTEGEAAVTNLTVVAGERSADIVEGGVIVGRVNSGTLTLDNVHASGNIEADRRNLSDKHMFVGGLVGFVPNGATIHATDCSFTGNVTTNQTLGDIPKNSYVGGIVGAVETSGEFETGQEYKGVTEDNGSYIVNCRYSGTLTNTATLGAYTPEIYTGGIAGRSTGLIKDCSVTDVTINAETGNDGSGRQAKPILGNDWYEYVYNDNNLYTNVIINGGEPRYGTYKGSKAAGTDTPSYSDLQ
;
A
#
# COMPACT_ATOMS: atom_id res chain seq x y z
N MET A 1 20.54 -7.16 -60.18
CA MET A 1 20.74 -8.62 -60.19
C MET A 1 20.84 -9.10 -58.76
N LYS A 2 20.13 -10.17 -58.48
CA LYS A 2 19.95 -10.94 -57.23
C LYS A 2 19.12 -10.29 -56.14
N LYS A 3 17.86 -10.67 -56.17
CA LYS A 3 16.88 -10.64 -55.06
C LYS A 3 17.31 -11.65 -53.98
N GLY A 4 17.40 -11.20 -52.76
CA GLY A 4 17.55 -12.03 -51.56
C GLY A 4 16.26 -12.00 -50.75
N SER A 5 15.48 -13.07 -50.80
CA SER A 5 14.28 -13.27 -49.97
C SER A 5 14.69 -13.50 -48.53
N ILE A 6 14.20 -12.70 -47.60
CA ILE A 6 14.30 -12.95 -46.18
C ILE A 6 13.08 -13.78 -45.77
N LEU A 7 13.34 -15.01 -45.40
CA LEU A 7 12.38 -15.94 -44.82
C LEU A 7 12.17 -15.58 -43.35
N ILE A 8 11.00 -15.05 -43.00
CA ILE A 8 10.59 -14.85 -41.63
C ILE A 8 10.14 -16.18 -41.06
N MET A 9 10.96 -16.77 -40.23
CA MET A 9 10.64 -17.97 -39.46
C MET A 9 9.87 -17.51 -38.19
N ALA A 10 8.56 -17.75 -38.19
CA ALA A 10 7.74 -17.61 -36.99
C ALA A 10 8.07 -18.78 -36.05
N VAL A 11 8.78 -18.50 -34.98
CA VAL A 11 8.99 -19.43 -33.86
C VAL A 11 7.78 -19.34 -32.95
N ALA A 12 6.90 -20.35 -33.04
CA ALA A 12 5.88 -20.57 -32.04
C ALA A 12 6.54 -21.08 -30.76
N ILE A 13 6.62 -20.20 -29.74
CA ILE A 13 7.04 -20.61 -28.40
C ILE A 13 5.83 -21.27 -27.75
N MET A 14 5.81 -22.60 -27.76
CA MET A 14 4.97 -23.36 -26.84
C MET A 14 5.58 -23.20 -25.44
N ALA A 15 4.94 -22.40 -24.57
CA ALA A 15 5.23 -22.40 -23.17
C ALA A 15 4.75 -23.74 -22.58
N SER A 16 5.69 -24.67 -22.40
CA SER A 16 5.49 -25.84 -21.58
C SER A 16 5.47 -25.37 -20.11
N VAL A 17 4.30 -25.46 -19.50
CA VAL A 17 4.15 -25.33 -18.04
C VAL A 17 4.90 -26.51 -17.43
N ALA A 18 6.12 -26.27 -16.97
CA ALA A 18 6.84 -27.24 -16.16
C ALA A 18 6.24 -27.20 -14.75
N SER A 19 5.37 -28.16 -14.48
CA SER A 19 4.99 -28.54 -13.12
C SER A 19 6.26 -28.91 -12.36
N CYS A 20 6.63 -28.11 -11.36
CA CYS A 20 7.65 -28.50 -10.38
C CYS A 20 7.05 -29.57 -9.46
N ASN A 21 7.21 -30.84 -9.83
CA ASN A 21 7.11 -31.95 -8.88
C ASN A 21 8.25 -31.84 -7.87
N LYS A 22 7.94 -31.44 -6.64
CA LYS A 22 8.74 -31.86 -5.49
C LYS A 22 8.36 -33.31 -5.21
N SER A 23 9.25 -34.20 -5.52
CA SER A 23 9.22 -35.60 -5.08
C SER A 23 9.55 -35.65 -3.60
N ASP A 24 8.55 -35.70 -2.75
CA ASP A 24 8.64 -36.43 -1.50
C ASP A 24 7.96 -37.77 -1.74
N ASP A 25 8.82 -38.82 -1.78
CA ASP A 25 8.42 -40.22 -1.89
C ASP A 25 7.70 -40.64 -0.59
N THR A 26 6.43 -40.30 -0.47
CA THR A 26 5.45 -41.17 0.21
C THR A 26 4.63 -41.79 -0.89
N GLN A 27 4.91 -43.07 -1.18
CA GLN A 27 4.06 -43.91 -2.02
C GLN A 27 2.64 -43.85 -1.47
N PHE A 28 1.80 -42.96 -2.04
CA PHE A 28 0.35 -43.13 -1.99
C PHE A 28 0.03 -44.31 -2.90
N THR A 29 -0.12 -45.50 -2.31
CA THR A 29 -0.93 -46.55 -2.94
C THR A 29 -2.33 -45.96 -3.14
N PRO A 30 -2.87 -45.90 -4.35
CA PRO A 30 -4.26 -45.53 -4.52
C PRO A 30 -5.09 -46.59 -3.78
N GLU A 31 -5.64 -46.23 -2.63
CA GLU A 31 -6.72 -47.01 -2.02
C GLU A 31 -7.79 -47.13 -3.12
N SER A 32 -8.23 -48.33 -3.39
CA SER A 32 -9.27 -48.64 -4.37
C SER A 32 -10.62 -48.10 -3.85
N GLY A 33 -10.81 -46.77 -3.97
CA GLY A 33 -12.04 -46.12 -3.60
C GLY A 33 -13.12 -46.40 -4.63
N ILE A 34 -14.35 -46.44 -4.18
CA ILE A 34 -15.54 -46.56 -5.03
C ILE A 34 -16.10 -45.16 -5.35
N PRO A 35 -16.65 -44.93 -6.56
CA PRO A 35 -17.38 -43.70 -6.84
C PRO A 35 -18.64 -43.63 -5.98
N VAL A 36 -18.86 -42.49 -5.33
CA VAL A 36 -20.02 -42.23 -4.50
C VAL A 36 -20.52 -40.80 -4.74
N THR A 37 -21.84 -40.61 -4.77
CA THR A 37 -22.47 -39.29 -4.82
C THR A 37 -23.08 -38.98 -3.47
N LEU A 38 -22.67 -37.87 -2.86
CA LEU A 38 -23.30 -37.33 -1.65
C LEU A 38 -24.32 -36.26 -2.05
N LYS A 39 -25.57 -36.46 -1.62
CA LYS A 39 -26.68 -35.53 -1.90
C LYS A 39 -27.10 -34.83 -0.62
N PHE A 40 -27.08 -33.51 -0.62
CA PHE A 40 -27.46 -32.69 0.51
C PHE A 40 -28.14 -31.40 0.09
N THR A 41 -28.85 -30.76 1.01
CA THR A 41 -29.48 -29.46 0.77
C THR A 41 -28.55 -28.33 1.18
N ALA A 42 -28.49 -27.32 0.37
CA ALA A 42 -27.86 -26.04 0.69
C ALA A 42 -28.93 -24.97 0.83
N SER A 43 -28.82 -24.12 1.85
CA SER A 43 -29.66 -22.94 1.98
C SER A 43 -28.79 -21.68 2.00
N SER A 44 -29.28 -20.65 1.34
CA SER A 44 -28.81 -19.30 1.60
C SER A 44 -29.47 -18.83 2.90
N SER A 45 -28.69 -18.54 3.93
CA SER A 45 -29.22 -17.83 5.11
C SER A 45 -29.65 -16.42 4.68
N PRO A 46 -30.62 -15.77 5.33
CA PRO A 46 -30.92 -14.35 5.08
C PRO A 46 -29.70 -13.43 5.24
N GLU A 47 -28.69 -13.88 5.99
CA GLU A 47 -27.40 -13.21 6.18
C GLU A 47 -26.36 -13.59 5.11
N THR A 48 -26.66 -14.55 4.23
CA THR A 48 -25.75 -15.08 3.21
C THR A 48 -26.42 -15.11 1.85
N ARG A 49 -26.20 -14.08 1.06
CA ARG A 49 -26.78 -13.95 -0.28
C ARG A 49 -25.76 -14.42 -1.31
N ILE A 50 -26.06 -15.47 -2.05
CA ILE A 50 -25.14 -16.10 -3.00
C ILE A 50 -25.18 -15.39 -4.36
N ALA A 51 -26.35 -15.04 -4.89
CA ALA A 51 -26.48 -14.23 -6.10
C ALA A 51 -27.00 -12.82 -5.76
N TYR A 52 -26.30 -11.79 -6.27
CA TYR A 52 -26.63 -10.40 -6.00
C TYR A 52 -27.02 -9.70 -7.30
N ASP A 53 -28.30 -9.70 -7.63
CA ASP A 53 -28.88 -8.82 -8.63
C ASP A 53 -29.66 -7.63 -8.04
N GLY A 54 -29.38 -7.31 -6.76
CA GLY A 54 -30.11 -6.32 -5.97
C GLY A 54 -31.34 -6.89 -5.29
N LYS A 55 -31.57 -8.20 -5.38
CA LYS A 55 -32.63 -8.98 -4.73
C LYS A 55 -32.03 -10.13 -3.94
N GLU A 56 -32.83 -10.84 -3.18
CA GLU A 56 -32.39 -11.96 -2.35
C GLU A 56 -31.51 -12.94 -3.13
N GLY A 57 -30.36 -13.31 -2.54
CA GLY A 57 -29.42 -14.24 -3.14
C GLY A 57 -30.07 -15.57 -3.49
N LYS A 58 -29.86 -16.03 -4.71
CA LYS A 58 -30.44 -17.26 -5.25
C LYS A 58 -29.34 -18.18 -5.71
N TRP A 59 -29.53 -19.47 -5.49
CA TRP A 59 -28.74 -20.50 -6.13
C TRP A 59 -29.05 -20.55 -7.63
N GLU A 60 -28.00 -20.71 -8.45
CA GLU A 60 -28.10 -20.90 -9.88
C GLU A 60 -27.51 -22.27 -10.27
N ALA A 61 -27.96 -22.82 -11.39
CA ALA A 61 -27.54 -24.17 -11.80
C ALA A 61 -26.06 -24.29 -12.21
N ASP A 62 -25.43 -23.17 -12.52
CA ASP A 62 -24.02 -23.05 -12.89
C ASP A 62 -23.12 -22.64 -11.72
N ASP A 63 -23.68 -22.48 -10.51
CA ASP A 63 -22.88 -22.19 -9.31
C ASP A 63 -21.85 -23.30 -9.07
N LYS A 64 -20.60 -22.91 -8.83
CA LYS A 64 -19.50 -23.83 -8.53
C LYS A 64 -19.32 -24.03 -7.05
N VAL A 65 -19.75 -25.16 -6.56
CA VAL A 65 -19.56 -25.57 -5.18
C VAL A 65 -18.48 -26.63 -5.09
N TYR A 66 -17.63 -26.53 -4.10
CA TYR A 66 -16.59 -27.49 -3.78
C TYR A 66 -16.87 -28.09 -2.40
N VAL A 67 -16.79 -29.41 -2.32
CA VAL A 67 -17.13 -30.14 -1.09
C VAL A 67 -15.93 -30.97 -0.64
N VAL A 68 -15.67 -30.92 0.66
CA VAL A 68 -14.66 -31.74 1.32
C VAL A 68 -15.35 -32.53 2.42
N VAL A 69 -15.13 -33.83 2.45
CA VAL A 69 -15.55 -34.70 3.54
C VAL A 69 -14.35 -35.15 4.35
N THR A 70 -14.53 -35.26 5.66
CA THR A 70 -13.52 -35.80 6.58
C THR A 70 -14.09 -37.03 7.23
N ASP A 71 -13.38 -38.17 7.21
CA ASP A 71 -13.80 -39.39 7.85
C ASP A 71 -13.56 -39.38 9.37
N THR A 72 -13.99 -40.40 10.06
CA THR A 72 -13.79 -40.59 11.52
C THR A 72 -12.31 -40.76 11.91
N LYS A 73 -11.41 -41.01 10.93
CA LYS A 73 -9.96 -41.13 11.12
C LYS A 73 -9.22 -39.80 10.83
N GLY A 74 -9.93 -38.80 10.34
CA GLY A 74 -9.36 -37.49 9.96
C GLY A 74 -8.84 -37.42 8.52
N THR A 75 -9.14 -38.41 7.66
CA THR A 75 -8.75 -38.38 6.24
C THR A 75 -9.71 -37.47 5.48
N GLU A 76 -9.17 -36.59 4.65
CA GLU A 76 -9.94 -35.67 3.82
C GLU A 76 -10.09 -36.19 2.38
N TYR A 77 -11.29 -36.04 1.84
CA TYR A 77 -11.63 -36.37 0.47
C TYR A 77 -12.29 -35.16 -0.18
N THR A 78 -11.77 -34.73 -1.33
CA THR A 78 -12.32 -33.60 -2.09
C THR A 78 -13.25 -34.08 -3.19
N SER A 79 -14.35 -33.35 -3.44
CA SER A 79 -15.26 -33.64 -4.55
C SER A 79 -14.55 -33.48 -5.90
N LYS A 80 -14.85 -34.40 -6.83
CA LYS A 80 -14.41 -34.33 -8.24
C LYS A 80 -15.25 -33.33 -9.03
N SER A 81 -16.54 -33.32 -8.77
CA SER A 81 -17.52 -32.44 -9.36
C SER A 81 -18.67 -32.22 -8.40
N CYS A 82 -19.40 -31.12 -8.56
CA CYS A 82 -20.65 -30.86 -7.86
C CYS A 82 -21.67 -30.34 -8.88
N THR A 83 -22.90 -30.89 -8.79
CA THR A 83 -24.05 -30.39 -9.55
C THR A 83 -24.97 -29.66 -8.60
N VAL A 84 -25.29 -28.41 -8.92
CA VAL A 84 -26.21 -27.57 -8.13
C VAL A 84 -27.57 -27.57 -8.83
N THR A 85 -28.62 -27.93 -8.11
CA THR A 85 -30.00 -27.91 -8.60
C THR A 85 -30.80 -26.95 -7.73
N PRO A 86 -31.10 -25.73 -8.20
CA PRO A 86 -31.89 -24.74 -7.44
C PRO A 86 -33.30 -25.25 -7.15
N ILE A 87 -33.81 -24.95 -5.96
CA ILE A 87 -35.16 -25.27 -5.47
C ILE A 87 -35.75 -23.97 -4.91
N ASP A 88 -37.07 -23.89 -4.84
CA ASP A 88 -37.81 -22.77 -4.25
C ASP A 88 -37.36 -21.40 -4.80
N ASP A 89 -37.34 -21.29 -6.12
CA ASP A 89 -36.88 -20.10 -6.84
C ASP A 89 -35.44 -19.69 -6.48
N GLY A 90 -34.59 -20.69 -6.16
CA GLY A 90 -33.18 -20.51 -5.80
C GLY A 90 -32.91 -20.20 -4.32
N ALA A 91 -33.94 -20.16 -3.46
CA ALA A 91 -33.74 -19.95 -2.03
C ALA A 91 -32.95 -21.10 -1.37
N THR A 92 -33.12 -22.31 -1.92
CA THR A 92 -32.37 -23.50 -1.56
C THR A 92 -31.86 -24.21 -2.81
N ALA A 93 -30.92 -25.12 -2.67
CA ALA A 93 -30.46 -25.99 -3.73
C ALA A 93 -30.19 -27.41 -3.21
N THR A 94 -30.37 -28.40 -4.07
CA THR A 94 -29.75 -29.70 -3.86
C THR A 94 -28.36 -29.68 -4.47
N ILE A 95 -27.38 -30.21 -3.75
CA ILE A 95 -26.01 -30.36 -4.25
C ILE A 95 -25.69 -31.85 -4.30
N ASP A 96 -25.36 -32.33 -5.49
CA ASP A 96 -24.87 -33.67 -5.76
C ASP A 96 -23.37 -33.60 -5.96
N ALA A 97 -22.60 -34.07 -4.96
CA ALA A 97 -21.14 -34.02 -4.95
C ALA A 97 -20.55 -35.42 -5.19
N GLU A 98 -19.71 -35.55 -6.21
CA GLU A 98 -19.08 -36.82 -6.61
C GLU A 98 -17.72 -37.00 -5.95
N PHE A 99 -17.49 -38.18 -5.36
CA PHE A 99 -16.24 -38.53 -4.70
C PHE A 99 -15.71 -39.90 -5.14
N THR A 100 -14.47 -40.18 -4.75
CA THR A 100 -13.92 -41.53 -4.69
C THR A 100 -13.48 -41.79 -3.25
N ILE A 101 -14.22 -42.62 -2.53
CA ILE A 101 -14.02 -42.89 -1.10
C ILE A 101 -14.02 -44.42 -0.88
N GLY A 102 -13.22 -44.91 0.06
CA GLY A 102 -13.17 -46.32 0.39
C GLY A 102 -14.51 -46.84 0.92
N GLU A 103 -14.91 -48.04 0.51
CA GLU A 103 -16.10 -48.73 1.07
C GLU A 103 -15.94 -48.91 2.58
N GLY A 104 -17.03 -48.73 3.34
CA GLY A 104 -17.02 -48.81 4.80
C GLY A 104 -16.46 -47.56 5.50
N THR A 105 -16.13 -46.49 4.79
CA THR A 105 -15.69 -45.22 5.38
C THR A 105 -16.88 -44.53 6.03
N GLU A 106 -16.71 -44.15 7.31
CA GLU A 106 -17.67 -43.35 8.07
C GLU A 106 -17.36 -41.87 7.95
N ILE A 107 -18.30 -41.06 7.43
CA ILE A 107 -18.13 -39.62 7.22
C ILE A 107 -18.42 -38.87 8.50
N LYS A 108 -17.40 -38.22 9.08
CA LYS A 108 -17.54 -37.44 10.32
C LYS A 108 -17.96 -36.00 10.06
N LYS A 109 -17.47 -35.40 8.95
CA LYS A 109 -17.64 -33.98 8.68
C LYS A 109 -17.80 -33.70 7.19
N LEU A 110 -18.65 -32.72 6.92
CA LEU A 110 -18.89 -32.16 5.60
C LEU A 110 -18.58 -30.69 5.65
N THR A 111 -17.65 -30.23 4.81
CA THR A 111 -17.36 -28.81 4.60
C THR A 111 -17.55 -28.46 3.14
N ALA A 112 -18.05 -27.27 2.86
CA ALA A 112 -18.25 -26.80 1.52
C ALA A 112 -17.89 -25.32 1.38
N TYR A 113 -17.40 -24.94 0.21
CA TYR A 113 -17.21 -23.54 -0.15
C TYR A 113 -17.74 -23.26 -1.55
N HIS A 114 -18.16 -22.01 -1.72
CA HIS A 114 -18.62 -21.50 -3.01
C HIS A 114 -17.97 -20.13 -3.23
N ALA A 115 -17.40 -19.92 -4.42
CA ALA A 115 -16.66 -18.72 -4.74
C ALA A 115 -16.98 -18.24 -6.15
N SER A 116 -16.88 -16.94 -6.36
CA SER A 116 -17.05 -16.35 -7.69
C SER A 116 -15.93 -16.74 -8.65
N ASP A 117 -16.26 -16.82 -9.93
CA ASP A 117 -15.32 -17.21 -11.01
C ASP A 117 -14.18 -16.20 -11.24
N ASN A 118 -14.32 -14.98 -10.76
CA ASN A 118 -13.31 -13.93 -10.90
C ASN A 118 -12.20 -13.99 -9.83
N MET A 119 -12.24 -14.96 -8.94
CA MET A 119 -11.21 -15.20 -7.92
C MET A 119 -10.28 -16.33 -8.31
N VAL A 120 -9.02 -16.25 -7.89
CA VAL A 120 -8.09 -17.39 -7.97
C VAL A 120 -8.16 -18.14 -6.65
N ILE A 121 -8.39 -19.46 -6.72
CA ILE A 121 -8.59 -20.31 -5.56
C ILE A 121 -7.78 -21.61 -5.70
N SER A 122 -7.13 -22.00 -4.62
CA SER A 122 -6.41 -23.27 -4.49
C SER A 122 -6.72 -23.92 -3.15
N TYR A 123 -7.14 -25.18 -3.15
CA TYR A 123 -7.37 -25.94 -1.92
C TYR A 123 -6.06 -26.59 -1.43
N ASP A 124 -5.78 -26.46 -0.13
CA ASP A 124 -4.61 -27.01 0.54
C ASP A 124 -4.99 -27.51 1.94
N GLY A 125 -5.40 -28.78 2.06
CA GLY A 125 -5.64 -29.51 3.30
C GLY A 125 -6.42 -28.73 4.37
N GLY A 126 -7.76 -28.59 4.22
CA GLY A 126 -8.61 -27.85 5.16
C GLY A 126 -8.55 -26.33 5.03
N ASN A 127 -7.70 -25.81 4.14
CA ASN A 127 -7.58 -24.38 3.87
C ASN A 127 -7.76 -24.08 2.39
N ILE A 128 -8.10 -22.85 2.08
CA ILE A 128 -8.19 -22.30 0.74
C ILE A 128 -7.24 -21.10 0.63
N ASP A 129 -6.25 -21.19 -0.23
CA ASP A 129 -5.50 -20.02 -0.68
C ASP A 129 -6.32 -19.31 -1.75
N PHE A 130 -6.56 -18.02 -1.58
CA PHE A 130 -7.36 -17.24 -2.53
C PHE A 130 -6.80 -15.85 -2.77
N SER A 131 -7.10 -15.29 -3.94
CA SER A 131 -6.84 -13.89 -4.24
C SER A 131 -8.02 -13.25 -4.98
N LEU A 132 -8.26 -11.98 -4.65
CA LEU A 132 -9.19 -11.11 -5.34
C LEU A 132 -8.59 -10.66 -6.69
N PRO A 133 -9.42 -10.23 -7.66
CA PRO A 133 -8.93 -9.68 -8.92
C PRO A 133 -8.02 -8.46 -8.69
N ASP A 134 -6.94 -8.38 -9.42
CA ASP A 134 -6.03 -7.23 -9.37
C ASP A 134 -6.71 -5.91 -9.80
N THR A 135 -7.59 -5.99 -10.78
CA THR A 135 -8.42 -4.89 -11.26
C THR A 135 -9.86 -5.37 -11.34
N PRO A 136 -10.66 -5.16 -10.28
CA PRO A 136 -12.09 -5.51 -10.29
C PRO A 136 -12.84 -4.81 -11.43
N ASP A 137 -13.75 -5.54 -12.08
CA ASP A 137 -14.60 -4.98 -13.14
C ASP A 137 -15.98 -4.53 -12.65
N GLY A 138 -16.15 -4.47 -11.33
CA GLY A 138 -17.42 -4.16 -10.68
C GLY A 138 -18.38 -5.37 -10.60
N THR A 139 -17.90 -6.57 -10.92
CA THR A 139 -18.60 -7.82 -10.64
C THR A 139 -18.18 -8.32 -9.26
N LEU A 140 -19.14 -8.69 -8.42
CA LEU A 140 -18.88 -9.10 -7.05
C LEU A 140 -17.93 -10.30 -6.98
N SER A 141 -16.83 -10.13 -6.25
CA SER A 141 -16.03 -11.25 -5.76
C SER A 141 -16.60 -11.70 -4.42
N TYR A 142 -16.97 -12.96 -4.31
CA TYR A 142 -17.50 -13.51 -3.08
C TYR A 142 -16.88 -14.87 -2.76
N LEU A 143 -16.80 -15.15 -1.48
CA LEU A 143 -16.40 -16.45 -0.93
C LEU A 143 -17.32 -16.77 0.23
N THR A 144 -17.92 -17.94 0.18
CA THR A 144 -18.83 -18.43 1.21
C THR A 144 -18.40 -19.82 1.67
N THR A 145 -18.63 -20.13 2.92
CA THR A 145 -18.34 -21.46 3.49
C THR A 145 -19.48 -21.98 4.33
N SER A 146 -19.54 -23.30 4.46
CA SER A 146 -20.41 -23.99 5.39
C SER A 146 -19.73 -25.25 5.91
N ALA A 147 -20.00 -25.62 7.13
CA ALA A 147 -19.52 -26.87 7.74
C ALA A 147 -20.63 -27.53 8.53
N TYR A 148 -20.63 -28.86 8.50
CA TYR A 148 -21.51 -29.70 9.27
C TYR A 148 -20.73 -30.87 9.86
N THR A 149 -20.92 -31.16 11.13
CA THR A 149 -20.28 -32.28 11.81
C THR A 149 -21.36 -33.22 12.32
N TYR A 150 -21.23 -34.50 12.01
CA TYR A 150 -22.16 -35.54 12.51
C TYR A 150 -21.91 -35.85 13.97
N ASP A 151 -22.99 -36.09 14.72
CA ASP A 151 -22.90 -36.58 16.08
C ASP A 151 -22.35 -38.02 16.10
N GLU A 152 -21.70 -38.40 17.18
CA GLU A 152 -21.14 -39.74 17.34
C GLU A 152 -22.24 -40.81 17.22
N GLY A 153 -22.02 -41.78 16.33
CA GLY A 153 -22.97 -42.85 16.01
C GLY A 153 -24.07 -42.49 15.01
N SER A 154 -23.99 -41.28 14.41
CA SER A 154 -24.90 -40.84 13.33
C SER A 154 -24.16 -40.64 11.98
N GLU A 155 -22.88 -41.01 11.95
CA GLU A 155 -22.02 -40.86 10.76
C GLU A 155 -22.52 -41.76 9.61
N PRO A 156 -22.79 -41.21 8.42
CA PRO A 156 -23.14 -42.03 7.26
C PRO A 156 -21.93 -42.86 6.80
N THR A 157 -22.20 -44.11 6.48
CA THR A 157 -21.19 -45.07 5.98
C THR A 157 -21.25 -45.17 4.46
N VAL A 158 -20.10 -45.16 3.81
CA VAL A 158 -19.96 -45.33 2.35
C VAL A 158 -20.16 -46.80 1.98
N GLU A 159 -21.20 -47.11 1.18
CA GLU A 159 -21.50 -48.45 0.69
C GLU A 159 -21.37 -48.53 -0.85
N GLN A 160 -21.01 -49.67 -1.37
CA GLN A 160 -20.80 -49.87 -2.82
C GLN A 160 -22.11 -49.66 -3.60
N GLY A 161 -22.08 -48.75 -4.59
CA GLY A 161 -23.21 -48.52 -5.49
C GLY A 161 -24.35 -47.71 -4.94
N SER A 162 -24.19 -47.06 -3.77
CA SER A 162 -25.19 -46.20 -3.19
C SER A 162 -24.88 -44.72 -3.36
N ASP A 163 -25.87 -43.96 -3.82
CA ASP A 163 -25.93 -42.54 -3.58
C ASP A 163 -26.28 -42.33 -2.09
N ILE A 164 -25.51 -41.56 -1.37
CA ILE A 164 -25.76 -41.28 0.05
C ILE A 164 -26.58 -40.00 0.13
N GLU A 165 -27.86 -40.15 0.47
CA GLU A 165 -28.73 -38.99 0.73
C GLU A 165 -28.51 -38.48 2.17
N LEU A 166 -27.92 -37.30 2.28
CA LEU A 166 -27.78 -36.60 3.55
C LEU A 166 -29.01 -35.70 3.80
N SER A 167 -30.19 -36.25 3.65
CA SER A 167 -31.49 -35.56 3.63
C SER A 167 -31.79 -34.75 4.89
N ALA A 168 -31.15 -35.07 6.01
CA ALA A 168 -31.26 -34.31 7.25
C ALA A 168 -30.24 -33.15 7.35
N THR A 169 -29.34 -33.05 6.41
CA THR A 169 -28.23 -32.09 6.42
C THR A 169 -28.53 -30.94 5.50
N THR A 170 -28.69 -29.73 6.07
CA THR A 170 -28.76 -28.49 5.33
C THR A 170 -27.53 -27.67 5.63
N LEU A 171 -26.66 -27.46 4.62
CA LEU A 171 -25.52 -26.57 4.74
C LEU A 171 -25.96 -25.10 4.64
N LYS A 172 -25.56 -24.32 5.63
CA LYS A 172 -25.86 -22.89 5.71
C LYS A 172 -24.60 -22.14 5.34
N PHE A 173 -24.50 -21.67 4.11
CA PHE A 173 -23.35 -20.92 3.64
C PHE A 173 -23.31 -19.52 4.26
N LYS A 174 -22.14 -19.08 4.67
CA LYS A 174 -21.90 -17.74 5.22
C LYS A 174 -20.90 -17.00 4.37
N HIS A 175 -21.16 -15.74 4.06
CA HIS A 175 -20.18 -14.87 3.42
C HIS A 175 -18.98 -14.63 4.34
N ILE A 176 -17.80 -14.75 3.76
CA ILE A 176 -16.52 -14.52 4.44
C ILE A 176 -15.95 -13.16 4.08
N LEU A 177 -16.22 -12.67 2.86
CA LEU A 177 -15.81 -11.35 2.41
C LEU A 177 -16.83 -10.28 2.81
N ALA A 178 -16.38 -9.05 2.93
CA ALA A 178 -17.23 -7.86 2.97
C ALA A 178 -17.62 -7.45 1.55
N ARG A 179 -18.72 -6.71 1.42
CA ARG A 179 -19.20 -6.17 0.15
C ARG A 179 -19.36 -4.67 0.22
N ILE A 180 -18.91 -3.98 -0.80
CA ILE A 180 -19.18 -2.56 -1.03
C ILE A 180 -19.95 -2.41 -2.35
N ASP A 181 -21.16 -1.84 -2.28
CA ASP A 181 -21.93 -1.43 -3.44
C ASP A 181 -21.64 0.03 -3.75
N ILE A 182 -21.10 0.30 -4.93
CA ILE A 182 -20.78 1.65 -5.39
C ILE A 182 -21.84 2.07 -6.41
N THR A 183 -22.42 3.24 -6.22
CA THR A 183 -23.37 3.85 -7.15
C THR A 183 -22.88 5.22 -7.61
N THR A 184 -23.04 5.54 -8.88
CA THR A 184 -22.68 6.83 -9.44
C THR A 184 -23.69 7.28 -10.51
N ASP A 185 -23.91 8.59 -10.62
CA ASP A 185 -24.66 9.23 -11.72
C ASP A 185 -23.71 9.82 -12.79
N ILE A 186 -22.39 9.62 -12.64
CA ILE A 186 -21.38 10.12 -13.57
C ILE A 186 -21.38 9.22 -14.80
N GLU A 187 -21.59 9.85 -15.97
CA GLU A 187 -21.54 9.15 -17.26
C GLU A 187 -20.10 8.96 -17.74
N ASN A 188 -19.91 7.94 -18.59
CA ASN A 188 -18.60 7.63 -19.22
C ASN A 188 -17.47 7.44 -18.21
N VAL A 189 -17.75 6.76 -17.10
CA VAL A 189 -16.73 6.39 -16.13
C VAL A 189 -15.70 5.46 -16.78
N SER A 190 -14.45 5.89 -16.84
CA SER A 190 -13.34 5.07 -17.33
C SER A 190 -12.76 4.20 -16.24
N SER A 191 -12.66 4.71 -15.01
CA SER A 191 -12.25 3.94 -13.82
C SER A 191 -12.74 4.59 -12.53
N ILE A 192 -12.76 3.78 -11.46
CA ILE A 192 -12.89 4.25 -10.09
C ILE A 192 -11.68 3.76 -9.32
N THR A 193 -11.00 4.63 -8.60
CA THR A 193 -9.92 4.24 -7.69
C THR A 193 -10.34 4.45 -6.24
N LEU A 194 -9.97 3.50 -5.39
CA LEU A 194 -10.09 3.59 -3.95
C LEU A 194 -8.69 3.59 -3.36
N SER A 195 -8.28 4.67 -2.72
CA SER A 195 -7.01 4.74 -1.99
C SER A 195 -7.25 4.85 -0.49
N PHE A 196 -6.39 4.20 0.30
CA PHE A 196 -6.51 4.12 1.76
C PHE A 196 -5.32 4.86 2.37
N VAL A 197 -5.58 6.06 2.91
CA VAL A 197 -4.55 6.95 3.45
C VAL A 197 -3.91 6.35 4.70
N GLY A 198 -2.61 6.13 4.67
CA GLY A 198 -1.86 5.53 5.78
C GLY A 198 -2.25 4.08 6.12
N ALA A 199 -2.92 3.38 5.20
CA ALA A 199 -3.37 2.00 5.42
C ALA A 199 -3.38 1.19 4.13
N THR A 200 -3.40 -0.12 4.25
CA THR A 200 -3.52 -1.07 3.15
C THR A 200 -4.70 -2.01 3.38
N VAL A 201 -5.23 -2.56 2.29
CA VAL A 201 -6.23 -3.61 2.32
C VAL A 201 -5.68 -4.89 1.72
N PRO A 202 -5.87 -6.04 2.37
CA PRO A 202 -5.41 -7.30 1.83
C PRO A 202 -6.21 -7.70 0.59
N THR A 203 -5.52 -8.24 -0.42
CA THR A 203 -6.14 -8.73 -1.65
C THR A 203 -5.99 -10.24 -1.84
N ALA A 204 -5.26 -10.91 -0.95
CA ALA A 204 -5.12 -12.35 -0.92
C ALA A 204 -5.07 -12.85 0.52
N GLY A 205 -5.30 -14.13 0.71
CA GLY A 205 -5.27 -14.74 2.03
C GLY A 205 -5.50 -16.24 2.01
N LYS A 206 -5.40 -16.84 3.18
CA LYS A 206 -5.70 -18.24 3.44
C LYS A 206 -6.95 -18.32 4.31
N LEU A 207 -7.99 -18.98 3.80
CA LEU A 207 -9.23 -19.23 4.52
C LEU A 207 -9.22 -20.65 5.11
N ASN A 208 -9.39 -20.76 6.41
CA ASN A 208 -9.72 -22.03 7.04
C ASN A 208 -11.23 -22.32 6.82
N ILE A 209 -11.55 -23.38 6.06
CA ILE A 209 -12.93 -23.67 5.67
C ILE A 209 -13.77 -24.20 6.82
N GLU A 210 -13.15 -24.69 7.88
CA GLU A 210 -13.84 -25.25 9.03
C GLU A 210 -14.48 -24.18 9.90
N ASN A 211 -13.72 -23.13 10.19
CA ASN A 211 -14.14 -22.07 11.13
C ASN A 211 -14.42 -20.72 10.44
N GLY A 212 -14.14 -20.60 9.13
CA GLY A 212 -14.34 -19.38 8.37
C GLY A 212 -13.32 -18.27 8.66
N THR A 213 -12.19 -18.58 9.29
CA THR A 213 -11.17 -17.59 9.63
C THR A 213 -10.25 -17.33 8.44
N ILE A 214 -10.07 -16.05 8.10
CA ILE A 214 -9.09 -15.62 7.10
C ILE A 214 -7.78 -15.21 7.79
N THR A 215 -6.67 -15.69 7.26
CA THR A 215 -5.33 -15.16 7.52
C THR A 215 -4.89 -14.40 6.27
N PRO A 216 -4.82 -13.06 6.29
CA PRO A 216 -4.37 -12.27 5.15
C PRO A 216 -2.93 -12.59 4.74
N ASP A 217 -2.63 -12.50 3.45
CA ASP A 217 -1.27 -12.53 2.92
C ASP A 217 -0.72 -11.10 2.84
N ASN A 218 0.02 -10.70 3.86
CA ASN A 218 0.58 -9.34 3.99
C ASN A 218 1.54 -8.93 2.85
N GLY A 219 1.95 -9.88 1.99
CA GLY A 219 2.73 -9.59 0.79
C GLY A 219 1.89 -9.13 -0.41
N LYS A 220 0.57 -9.13 -0.27
CA LYS A 220 -0.41 -8.82 -1.32
C LYS A 220 -1.34 -7.67 -0.96
N ASP A 221 -0.96 -6.87 0.03
CA ASP A 221 -1.74 -5.71 0.44
C ASP A 221 -1.65 -4.57 -0.58
N LYS A 222 -2.74 -3.83 -0.76
CA LYS A 222 -2.81 -2.66 -1.64
C LYS A 222 -3.26 -1.42 -0.89
N GLN A 223 -2.58 -0.32 -1.13
CA GLN A 223 -3.01 1.01 -0.69
C GLN A 223 -3.94 1.66 -1.73
N LEU A 224 -3.80 1.31 -3.00
CA LEU A 224 -4.62 1.79 -4.11
C LEU A 224 -5.24 0.60 -4.85
N MET A 225 -6.57 0.63 -5.02
CA MET A 225 -7.34 -0.34 -5.79
C MET A 225 -8.04 0.36 -6.95
N THR A 226 -7.80 -0.10 -8.18
CA THR A 226 -8.45 0.44 -9.38
C THR A 226 -9.55 -0.50 -9.85
N ILE A 227 -10.76 0.03 -10.02
CA ILE A 227 -11.96 -0.65 -10.53
C ILE A 227 -12.18 -0.20 -11.97
N LYS A 228 -12.38 -1.15 -12.87
CA LYS A 228 -12.67 -0.85 -14.28
C LYS A 228 -14.04 -0.18 -14.42
N GLY A 229 -14.09 0.92 -15.18
CA GLY A 229 -15.30 1.68 -15.41
C GLY A 229 -16.29 1.03 -16.38
N GLY A 230 -17.27 1.81 -16.82
CA GLY A 230 -18.27 1.41 -17.81
C GLY A 230 -19.62 0.99 -17.21
N LYS A 231 -19.84 1.17 -15.91
CA LYS A 231 -21.10 0.86 -15.20
C LYS A 231 -21.52 2.05 -14.34
N ASN A 232 -22.80 2.08 -13.92
CA ASN A 232 -23.32 3.04 -12.95
C ASN A 232 -23.40 2.43 -11.53
N THR A 233 -23.27 1.11 -11.45
CA THR A 233 -23.25 0.35 -10.20
C THR A 233 -22.13 -0.68 -10.25
N TYR A 234 -21.40 -0.81 -9.15
CA TYR A 234 -20.29 -1.75 -9.00
C TYR A 234 -20.46 -2.47 -7.68
N GLN A 235 -20.06 -3.73 -7.66
CA GLN A 235 -20.08 -4.58 -6.47
C GLN A 235 -18.68 -5.13 -6.25
N ILE A 236 -18.09 -4.77 -5.12
CA ILE A 236 -16.69 -5.11 -4.83
C ILE A 236 -16.64 -5.94 -3.54
N GLY A 237 -15.96 -7.08 -3.63
CA GLY A 237 -15.62 -7.90 -2.46
C GLY A 237 -14.31 -7.43 -1.83
N PHE A 238 -14.27 -7.39 -0.50
CA PHE A 238 -13.07 -7.06 0.28
C PHE A 238 -12.78 -8.14 1.31
N ILE A 239 -11.51 -8.42 1.53
CA ILE A 239 -11.09 -9.18 2.70
C ILE A 239 -11.33 -8.31 3.94
N PRO A 240 -12.00 -8.84 4.98
CA PRO A 240 -12.25 -8.10 6.20
C PRO A 240 -10.94 -7.61 6.83
N VAL A 241 -10.91 -6.35 7.25
CA VAL A 241 -9.74 -5.76 7.90
C VAL A 241 -10.19 -4.76 8.96
N LYS A 242 -9.47 -4.72 10.08
CA LYS A 242 -9.60 -3.69 11.10
C LYS A 242 -8.35 -2.83 11.05
N PHE A 243 -8.53 -1.56 10.81
CA PHE A 243 -7.42 -0.60 10.78
C PHE A 243 -6.92 -0.30 12.20
N ALA A 244 -5.64 -0.03 12.34
CA ALA A 244 -5.04 0.31 13.63
C ALA A 244 -5.55 1.64 14.20
N SER A 245 -5.90 2.58 13.32
CA SER A 245 -6.55 3.86 13.61
C SER A 245 -7.64 4.10 12.56
N ALA A 246 -8.46 5.13 12.74
CA ALA A 246 -9.37 5.58 11.69
C ALA A 246 -8.56 5.94 10.44
N THR A 247 -9.01 5.47 9.29
CA THR A 247 -8.36 5.64 7.99
C THR A 247 -9.29 6.37 7.04
N THR A 248 -8.78 7.27 6.22
CA THR A 248 -9.53 7.92 5.15
C THR A 248 -9.43 7.08 3.89
N MET A 249 -10.57 6.61 3.39
CA MET A 249 -10.68 6.06 2.03
C MET A 249 -11.07 7.19 1.08
N LYS A 250 -10.20 7.49 0.11
CA LYS A 250 -10.48 8.41 -0.98
C LYS A 250 -10.95 7.65 -2.20
N ALA A 251 -12.16 7.92 -2.65
CA ALA A 251 -12.71 7.40 -3.90
C ALA A 251 -12.56 8.46 -5.00
N THR A 252 -11.98 8.07 -6.14
CA THR A 252 -11.80 8.93 -7.32
C THR A 252 -12.50 8.31 -8.52
N VAL A 253 -13.50 8.98 -9.07
CA VAL A 253 -14.17 8.58 -10.32
C VAL A 253 -13.55 9.35 -11.46
N ILE A 254 -13.08 8.64 -12.48
CA ILE A 254 -12.38 9.20 -13.63
C ILE A 254 -13.22 9.01 -14.88
N THR A 255 -13.34 10.09 -15.66
CA THR A 255 -13.88 10.10 -17.02
C THR A 255 -12.80 10.59 -17.98
N ASP A 256 -13.07 10.62 -19.28
CA ASP A 256 -12.11 11.11 -20.28
C ASP A 256 -11.68 12.58 -20.07
N THR A 257 -12.49 13.39 -19.39
CA THR A 257 -12.27 14.84 -19.29
C THR A 257 -12.28 15.40 -17.89
N LYS A 258 -12.80 14.65 -16.91
CA LYS A 258 -12.96 15.09 -15.53
C LYS A 258 -12.66 13.96 -14.55
N ALA A 259 -12.30 14.34 -13.36
CA ALA A 259 -12.28 13.46 -12.21
C ALA A 259 -13.17 14.04 -11.10
N TYR A 260 -13.65 13.15 -10.23
CA TYR A 260 -14.45 13.50 -9.07
C TYR A 260 -13.93 12.72 -7.88
N THR A 261 -13.77 13.39 -6.75
CA THR A 261 -13.18 12.79 -5.54
C THR A 261 -14.15 12.88 -4.37
N LYS A 262 -14.10 11.86 -3.50
CA LYS A 262 -14.84 11.81 -2.24
C LYS A 262 -14.01 11.09 -1.19
N GLU A 263 -14.02 11.61 0.02
CA GLU A 263 -13.38 10.99 1.18
C GLU A 263 -14.41 10.41 2.13
N VAL A 264 -14.07 9.25 2.70
CA VAL A 264 -14.90 8.51 3.66
C VAL A 264 -13.99 7.97 4.75
N GLU A 265 -14.31 8.26 6.01
CA GLU A 265 -13.58 7.68 7.13
C GLU A 265 -14.03 6.24 7.39
N LEU A 266 -13.05 5.35 7.59
CA LEU A 266 -13.23 3.94 7.89
C LEU A 266 -12.44 3.56 9.14
N THR A 267 -13.03 2.74 10.00
CA THR A 267 -12.35 2.11 11.13
C THR A 267 -12.09 0.63 10.87
N GLU A 268 -12.93 0.00 10.08
CA GLU A 268 -12.85 -1.41 9.74
C GLU A 268 -13.68 -1.73 8.49
N ILE A 269 -13.37 -2.84 7.83
CA ILE A 269 -14.19 -3.49 6.81
C ILE A 269 -14.59 -4.84 7.39
N VAL A 270 -15.89 -5.04 7.64
CA VAL A 270 -16.40 -6.19 8.39
C VAL A 270 -16.94 -7.27 7.46
N ALA A 271 -16.63 -8.54 7.77
CA ALA A 271 -17.13 -9.71 7.04
C ALA A 271 -18.66 -9.73 6.98
N ALA A 272 -19.20 -10.28 5.90
CA ALA A 272 -20.63 -10.46 5.66
C ALA A 272 -21.47 -9.17 5.77
N THR A 273 -20.84 -7.99 5.71
CA THR A 273 -21.56 -6.71 5.71
C THR A 273 -21.71 -6.17 4.29
N LEU A 274 -22.85 -5.51 4.06
CA LEU A 274 -23.12 -4.71 2.89
C LEU A 274 -22.91 -3.24 3.24
N ASN A 275 -21.90 -2.63 2.63
CA ASN A 275 -21.66 -1.19 2.71
C ASN A 275 -22.06 -0.54 1.39
N THR A 276 -22.51 0.71 1.43
CA THR A 276 -22.85 1.48 0.24
C THR A 276 -21.95 2.71 0.12
N LEU A 277 -21.34 2.88 -1.05
CA LEU A 277 -20.55 4.05 -1.40
C LEU A 277 -21.26 4.82 -2.51
N ASP A 278 -21.88 5.92 -2.15
CA ASP A 278 -22.59 6.79 -3.06
C ASP A 278 -21.63 7.84 -3.63
N LEU A 279 -21.30 7.69 -4.91
CA LEU A 279 -20.41 8.56 -5.69
C LEU A 279 -21.22 9.40 -6.71
N THR A 280 -22.40 9.89 -6.30
CA THR A 280 -23.15 10.84 -7.12
C THR A 280 -22.47 12.20 -7.16
N THR A 281 -22.55 12.89 -8.29
CA THR A 281 -21.87 14.19 -8.56
C THR A 281 -22.09 15.21 -7.44
N SER A 282 -23.31 15.24 -6.86
CA SER A 282 -23.65 16.19 -5.78
C SER A 282 -22.93 15.94 -4.46
N LYS A 283 -22.27 14.80 -4.31
CA LYS A 283 -21.54 14.37 -3.09
C LYS A 283 -20.03 14.28 -3.31
N MET A 284 -19.55 14.75 -4.44
CA MET A 284 -18.15 14.67 -4.84
C MET A 284 -17.58 16.04 -5.17
N THR A 285 -16.28 16.17 -5.07
CA THR A 285 -15.51 17.35 -5.47
C THR A 285 -14.92 17.12 -6.86
N GLU A 286 -15.16 18.07 -7.78
CA GLU A 286 -14.57 18.00 -9.13
C GLU A 286 -13.06 18.26 -9.08
N ALA A 287 -12.30 17.50 -9.86
CA ALA A 287 -10.88 17.67 -10.08
C ALA A 287 -10.55 17.73 -11.57
N THR A 288 -9.47 18.42 -11.92
CA THR A 288 -8.98 18.54 -13.30
C THR A 288 -8.13 17.32 -13.63
N VAL A 289 -8.43 16.67 -14.74
CA VAL A 289 -7.61 15.57 -15.28
C VAL A 289 -6.34 16.13 -15.92
N ILE A 290 -5.22 15.53 -15.59
CA ILE A 290 -3.91 15.81 -16.18
C ILE A 290 -3.51 14.63 -17.06
N THR A 291 -3.23 14.91 -18.34
CA THR A 291 -2.86 13.92 -19.35
C THR A 291 -1.68 14.38 -20.17
N GLY A 292 -0.90 13.45 -20.72
CA GLY A 292 0.25 13.73 -21.57
C GLY A 292 1.31 14.58 -20.85
N ASP A 293 2.05 15.38 -21.61
CA ASP A 293 3.13 16.24 -21.09
C ASP A 293 2.61 17.57 -20.51
N ASN A 294 1.28 17.69 -20.30
CA ASN A 294 0.64 18.96 -20.00
C ASN A 294 0.51 19.21 -18.50
N PHE A 295 1.54 19.73 -17.87
CA PHE A 295 1.52 20.20 -16.47
C PHE A 295 0.92 21.62 -16.32
N GLN A 296 0.62 22.30 -17.43
CA GLN A 296 0.18 23.70 -17.43
C GLN A 296 -1.07 23.98 -16.61
N PRO A 297 -2.10 23.09 -16.55
CA PRO A 297 -3.28 23.34 -15.71
C PRO A 297 -2.95 23.52 -14.21
N ILE A 298 -1.91 22.83 -13.72
CA ILE A 298 -1.45 22.98 -12.33
C ILE A 298 -0.74 24.32 -12.15
N VAL A 299 0.05 24.73 -13.13
CA VAL A 299 0.74 26.04 -13.14
C VAL A 299 -0.26 27.19 -13.16
N ASP A 300 -1.29 27.09 -13.99
CA ASP A 300 -2.31 28.14 -14.15
C ASP A 300 -3.23 28.29 -12.92
N LYS A 301 -3.43 27.19 -12.18
CA LYS A 301 -4.33 27.16 -11.02
C LYS A 301 -3.69 26.41 -9.85
N PRO A 302 -2.67 26.93 -9.19
CA PRO A 302 -1.90 26.20 -8.18
C PRO A 302 -2.70 25.80 -6.92
N ASN A 303 -3.92 26.28 -6.76
CA ASN A 303 -4.86 25.92 -5.69
C ASN A 303 -5.98 24.97 -6.17
N GLY A 304 -5.84 24.36 -7.35
CA GLY A 304 -6.82 23.42 -7.92
C GLY A 304 -6.66 22.00 -7.38
N ASN A 305 -7.65 21.17 -7.70
CA ASN A 305 -7.57 19.73 -7.49
C ASN A 305 -7.25 19.04 -8.81
N PHE A 306 -6.26 18.17 -8.82
CA PHE A 306 -5.73 17.53 -10.04
C PHE A 306 -5.60 16.02 -9.83
N VAL A 307 -5.85 15.26 -10.90
CA VAL A 307 -5.70 13.81 -10.93
C VAL A 307 -4.96 13.41 -12.20
N LEU A 308 -3.90 12.62 -12.07
CA LEU A 308 -3.23 12.02 -13.23
C LEU A 308 -4.07 10.83 -13.74
N THR A 309 -4.13 10.69 -15.06
CA THR A 309 -4.80 9.54 -15.71
C THR A 309 -3.85 8.73 -16.59
N GLU A 310 -2.61 9.19 -16.71
CA GLU A 310 -1.52 8.51 -17.39
C GLU A 310 -0.17 9.00 -16.84
N ASP A 311 0.89 8.29 -17.16
CA ASP A 311 2.25 8.69 -16.80
C ASP A 311 2.65 9.95 -17.57
N LEU A 312 3.29 10.90 -16.88
CA LEU A 312 3.78 12.14 -17.47
C LEU A 312 5.29 12.10 -17.69
N ILE A 313 5.74 12.66 -18.80
CA ILE A 313 7.17 12.93 -19.05
C ILE A 313 7.34 14.43 -19.20
N LEU A 314 8.01 15.07 -18.25
CA LEU A 314 8.26 16.51 -18.29
C LEU A 314 9.67 16.80 -18.83
N THR A 315 9.76 17.66 -19.83
CA THR A 315 11.02 18.11 -20.40
C THR A 315 11.63 19.31 -19.67
N GLU A 316 10.83 19.98 -18.85
CA GLU A 316 11.25 21.08 -17.97
C GLU A 316 10.60 20.91 -16.60
N ILE A 317 11.33 21.25 -15.53
CA ILE A 317 10.77 21.25 -14.18
C ILE A 317 10.03 22.56 -13.98
N PRO A 318 8.75 22.54 -13.62
CA PRO A 318 7.95 23.76 -13.52
C PRO A 318 8.38 24.69 -12.37
N HIS A 319 9.06 24.18 -11.35
CA HIS A 319 9.46 24.93 -10.16
C HIS A 319 8.34 25.85 -9.64
N LEU A 320 7.13 25.26 -9.54
CA LEU A 320 5.92 26.00 -9.19
C LEU A 320 6.00 26.55 -7.77
N LYS A 321 5.79 27.84 -7.61
CA LYS A 321 5.73 28.51 -6.30
C LYS A 321 4.29 28.65 -5.81
N GLY A 322 4.10 28.46 -4.50
CA GLY A 322 2.80 28.66 -3.85
C GLY A 322 1.75 27.62 -4.21
N PHE A 323 2.17 26.38 -4.49
CA PHE A 323 1.19 25.31 -4.68
C PHE A 323 0.41 25.10 -3.38
N SER A 324 -0.92 25.15 -3.47
CA SER A 324 -1.85 25.02 -2.33
C SER A 324 -3.08 24.17 -2.68
N GLY A 325 -2.98 23.42 -3.77
CA GLY A 325 -4.00 22.49 -4.24
C GLY A 325 -3.69 21.04 -3.88
N THR A 326 -4.38 20.14 -4.57
CA THR A 326 -4.14 18.70 -4.46
C THR A 326 -3.69 18.11 -5.79
N LEU A 327 -2.67 17.25 -5.76
CA LEU A 327 -2.26 16.43 -6.89
C LEU A 327 -2.34 14.96 -6.50
N ASP A 328 -3.28 14.25 -7.07
CA ASP A 328 -3.39 12.79 -6.94
C ASP A 328 -2.76 12.13 -8.17
N GLY A 329 -1.64 11.45 -7.96
CA GLY A 329 -1.00 10.67 -9.01
C GLY A 329 -1.83 9.48 -9.48
N ASN A 330 -2.82 9.04 -8.68
CA ASN A 330 -3.71 7.93 -9.01
C ASN A 330 -2.96 6.64 -9.41
N GLY A 331 -1.75 6.45 -8.87
CA GLY A 331 -0.85 5.34 -9.18
C GLY A 331 0.02 5.54 -10.43
N HIS A 332 -0.08 6.68 -11.10
CA HIS A 332 0.77 7.05 -12.24
C HIS A 332 2.07 7.72 -11.80
N SER A 333 2.96 7.91 -12.77
CA SER A 333 4.28 8.49 -12.54
C SER A 333 4.47 9.83 -13.24
N ILE A 334 5.39 10.64 -12.68
CA ILE A 334 5.98 11.80 -13.35
C ILE A 334 7.47 11.53 -13.55
N ASP A 335 7.89 11.39 -14.80
CA ASP A 335 9.30 11.28 -15.16
C ASP A 335 9.86 12.68 -15.50
N ILE A 336 10.76 13.13 -14.63
CA ILE A 336 11.52 14.37 -14.82
C ILE A 336 13.01 14.08 -15.07
N SER A 337 13.38 12.83 -15.32
CA SER A 337 14.79 12.43 -15.47
C SER A 337 15.50 13.13 -16.64
N GLY A 338 14.77 13.39 -17.72
CA GLY A 338 15.25 14.15 -18.88
C GLY A 338 15.04 15.66 -18.76
N ALA A 339 14.34 16.15 -17.75
CA ALA A 339 14.03 17.56 -17.61
C ALA A 339 15.26 18.39 -17.22
N ARG A 340 15.40 19.56 -17.83
CA ARG A 340 16.47 20.48 -17.47
C ARG A 340 16.22 21.08 -16.09
N MET A 341 17.20 20.99 -15.22
CA MET A 341 17.24 21.74 -13.98
C MET A 341 17.78 23.15 -14.25
N THR A 342 17.13 24.14 -13.67
CA THR A 342 17.64 25.52 -13.63
C THR A 342 18.09 25.85 -12.22
N ASP A 343 19.14 26.64 -12.09
CA ASP A 343 19.57 27.14 -10.78
C ASP A 343 18.42 27.88 -10.12
N ASN A 344 18.00 27.41 -8.95
CA ASN A 344 16.92 27.99 -8.20
C ASN A 344 17.16 27.78 -6.69
N GLU A 345 16.83 28.77 -5.89
CA GLU A 345 16.93 28.67 -4.43
C GLU A 345 16.17 27.45 -3.90
N TYR A 346 15.03 27.12 -4.51
CA TYR A 346 14.16 26.00 -4.14
C TYR A 346 14.13 24.94 -5.23
N GLY A 347 14.54 23.72 -4.91
CA GLY A 347 14.44 22.56 -5.81
C GLY A 347 13.06 21.87 -5.72
N GLY A 348 12.79 20.96 -6.67
CA GLY A 348 11.56 20.16 -6.70
C GLY A 348 10.57 20.57 -7.80
N ILE A 349 9.59 19.71 -8.04
CA ILE A 349 8.45 20.01 -8.94
C ILE A 349 7.72 21.25 -8.43
N PHE A 350 7.45 21.28 -7.13
CA PHE A 350 6.93 22.42 -6.41
C PHE A 350 8.09 23.12 -5.69
N ALA A 351 8.47 24.29 -6.17
CA ALA A 351 9.49 25.09 -5.49
C ALA A 351 9.04 25.43 -4.07
N THR A 352 7.77 25.88 -3.92
CA THR A 352 7.17 26.11 -2.61
C THR A 352 5.71 25.66 -2.55
N THR A 353 5.26 25.29 -1.34
CA THR A 353 3.86 25.04 -1.03
C THR A 353 3.32 26.00 0.03
N GLU A 354 2.00 26.22 0.03
CA GLU A 354 1.30 27.11 0.96
C GLU A 354 -0.09 26.52 1.28
N GLY A 355 -0.70 26.93 2.38
CA GLY A 355 -2.04 26.45 2.75
C GLY A 355 -2.09 24.94 2.94
N GLU A 356 -3.17 24.32 2.48
CA GLU A 356 -3.39 22.89 2.59
C GLU A 356 -3.02 22.19 1.26
N ALA A 357 -1.72 22.00 1.03
CA ALA A 357 -1.21 21.33 -0.16
C ALA A 357 -1.14 19.81 0.04
N ALA A 358 -1.53 19.04 -0.97
CA ALA A 358 -1.43 17.59 -0.91
C ALA A 358 -0.89 16.98 -2.21
N VAL A 359 0.00 16.00 -2.07
CA VAL A 359 0.45 15.12 -3.18
C VAL A 359 0.27 13.68 -2.73
N THR A 360 -0.50 12.91 -3.50
CA THR A 360 -0.86 11.54 -3.10
C THR A 360 -0.70 10.54 -4.25
N ASN A 361 -0.44 9.27 -3.94
CA ASN A 361 -0.43 8.15 -4.90
C ASN A 361 0.46 8.41 -6.14
N LEU A 362 1.63 9.01 -5.96
CA LEU A 362 2.50 9.47 -7.04
C LEU A 362 3.87 8.81 -7.00
N THR A 363 4.34 8.35 -8.17
CA THR A 363 5.74 7.98 -8.36
C THR A 363 6.48 9.06 -9.13
N VAL A 364 7.69 9.46 -8.70
CA VAL A 364 8.52 10.43 -9.43
C VAL A 364 9.90 9.85 -9.75
N VAL A 365 10.26 9.88 -11.01
CA VAL A 365 11.60 9.49 -11.49
C VAL A 365 12.40 10.77 -11.77
N ALA A 366 13.35 11.09 -10.88
CA ALA A 366 14.08 12.35 -10.96
C ALA A 366 15.38 12.28 -11.79
N GLY A 367 15.99 11.09 -11.95
CA GLY A 367 17.27 10.94 -12.61
C GLY A 367 18.41 11.65 -11.86
N GLU A 368 19.39 12.13 -12.60
CA GLU A 368 20.52 12.88 -12.06
C GLU A 368 20.19 14.38 -11.98
N ARG A 369 20.34 14.96 -10.78
CA ARG A 369 20.01 16.36 -10.50
C ARG A 369 21.19 17.07 -9.88
N SER A 370 21.76 18.04 -10.56
CA SER A 370 22.82 18.91 -10.03
C SER A 370 22.48 20.35 -10.32
N ALA A 371 22.29 21.15 -9.28
CA ALA A 371 21.96 22.57 -9.41
C ALA A 371 22.36 23.38 -8.17
N ASP A 372 22.37 24.69 -8.35
CA ASP A 372 22.57 25.66 -7.27
C ASP A 372 21.26 25.78 -6.46
N ILE A 373 21.10 24.91 -5.47
CA ILE A 373 19.90 24.74 -4.65
C ILE A 373 20.29 24.82 -3.18
N VAL A 374 19.51 25.49 -2.37
CA VAL A 374 19.69 25.54 -0.90
C VAL A 374 18.58 24.84 -0.13
N GLU A 375 17.36 24.80 -0.66
CA GLU A 375 16.24 24.06 -0.10
C GLU A 375 15.69 23.14 -1.18
N GLY A 376 15.99 21.86 -1.13
CA GLY A 376 15.74 20.92 -2.22
C GLY A 376 15.17 19.58 -1.81
N GLY A 377 14.18 19.14 -2.55
CA GLY A 377 13.64 17.79 -2.60
C GLY A 377 13.15 17.48 -4.01
N VAL A 378 12.84 16.22 -4.32
CA VAL A 378 12.28 15.88 -5.64
C VAL A 378 10.87 16.46 -5.79
N ILE A 379 10.09 16.45 -4.72
CA ILE A 379 8.69 16.90 -4.75
C ILE A 379 8.59 18.38 -4.39
N VAL A 380 9.10 18.78 -3.23
CA VAL A 380 8.96 20.14 -2.69
C VAL A 380 10.29 20.67 -2.21
N GLY A 381 10.65 21.90 -2.60
CA GLY A 381 11.80 22.62 -2.05
C GLY A 381 11.51 23.09 -0.63
N ARG A 382 10.45 23.86 -0.44
CA ARG A 382 10.06 24.45 0.84
C ARG A 382 8.56 24.46 1.08
N VAL A 383 8.14 24.19 2.28
CA VAL A 383 6.77 24.45 2.76
C VAL A 383 6.74 25.85 3.37
N ASN A 384 6.21 26.85 2.67
CA ASN A 384 6.21 28.23 3.18
C ASN A 384 5.27 28.44 4.37
N SER A 385 4.08 27.85 4.29
CA SER A 385 3.06 27.96 5.34
C SER A 385 1.99 26.89 5.19
N GLY A 386 1.21 26.65 6.23
CA GLY A 386 0.13 25.65 6.23
C GLY A 386 0.65 24.22 6.30
N THR A 387 -0.08 23.29 5.73
CA THR A 387 0.22 21.86 5.80
C THR A 387 0.54 21.30 4.43
N LEU A 388 1.66 20.58 4.31
CA LEU A 388 1.94 19.70 3.18
C LEU A 388 1.62 18.26 3.56
N THR A 389 0.68 17.64 2.86
CA THR A 389 0.39 16.21 2.97
C THR A 389 1.07 15.44 1.83
N LEU A 390 1.89 14.46 2.18
CA LEU A 390 2.43 13.45 1.26
C LEU A 390 1.92 12.08 1.71
N ASP A 391 1.17 11.38 0.87
CA ASP A 391 0.69 10.04 1.16
C ASP A 391 0.94 9.12 -0.04
N ASN A 392 1.62 7.99 0.20
CA ASN A 392 1.97 7.05 -0.88
C ASN A 392 2.72 7.73 -2.04
N VAL A 393 3.76 8.52 -1.68
CA VAL A 393 4.61 9.21 -2.66
C VAL A 393 5.98 8.56 -2.70
N HIS A 394 6.36 8.08 -3.87
CA HIS A 394 7.62 7.39 -4.09
C HIS A 394 8.47 8.15 -5.08
N ALA A 395 9.74 8.42 -4.74
CA ALA A 395 10.64 9.06 -5.68
C ALA A 395 11.97 8.32 -5.78
N SER A 396 12.62 8.48 -6.93
CA SER A 396 13.95 7.93 -7.18
C SER A 396 14.82 8.89 -7.96
N GLY A 397 16.15 8.82 -7.76
CA GLY A 397 17.13 9.62 -8.49
C GLY A 397 18.23 10.14 -7.60
N ASN A 398 19.11 10.99 -8.16
CA ASN A 398 20.21 11.57 -7.43
C ASN A 398 20.07 13.09 -7.38
N ILE A 399 20.17 13.65 -6.18
CA ILE A 399 20.11 15.10 -5.94
C ILE A 399 21.52 15.56 -5.54
N GLU A 400 22.10 16.46 -6.30
CA GLU A 400 23.32 17.15 -5.94
C GLU A 400 23.00 18.66 -5.79
N ALA A 401 22.94 19.10 -4.56
CA ALA A 401 22.70 20.50 -4.22
C ALA A 401 24.01 21.22 -3.95
N ASP A 402 24.27 22.27 -4.69
CA ASP A 402 25.44 23.12 -4.55
C ASP A 402 25.02 24.54 -4.18
N ARG A 403 25.88 25.25 -3.46
CA ARG A 403 25.61 26.61 -2.99
C ARG A 403 26.54 27.65 -3.63
N ARG A 404 26.87 27.49 -4.89
CA ARG A 404 27.85 28.35 -5.57
C ARG A 404 27.51 29.85 -5.55
N ASN A 405 26.21 30.17 -5.78
CA ASN A 405 25.73 31.54 -5.90
C ASN A 405 24.88 32.00 -4.71
N LEU A 406 24.63 31.13 -3.72
CA LEU A 406 23.75 31.36 -2.58
C LEU A 406 24.52 31.24 -1.24
N SER A 407 25.71 31.84 -1.20
CA SER A 407 26.72 31.68 -0.13
C SER A 407 26.27 32.12 1.26
N ASP A 408 25.21 32.91 1.39
CA ASP A 408 24.65 33.41 2.64
C ASP A 408 23.53 32.53 3.21
N LYS A 409 23.13 31.47 2.51
CA LYS A 409 21.99 30.61 2.90
C LYS A 409 22.43 29.32 3.59
N HIS A 410 21.58 28.82 4.48
CA HIS A 410 21.66 27.45 4.98
C HIS A 410 21.19 26.46 3.93
N MET A 411 21.62 25.20 4.02
CA MET A 411 21.20 24.15 3.12
C MET A 411 20.27 23.17 3.83
N PHE A 412 19.13 22.89 3.19
CA PHE A 412 18.15 21.92 3.67
C PHE A 412 17.76 21.02 2.49
N VAL A 413 18.30 19.81 2.47
CA VAL A 413 18.11 18.92 1.31
C VAL A 413 17.60 17.56 1.76
N GLY A 414 16.47 17.17 1.22
CA GLY A 414 15.86 15.84 1.45
C GLY A 414 15.57 15.14 0.14
N GLY A 415 15.34 13.84 0.20
CA GLY A 415 14.94 13.09 -0.99
C GLY A 415 13.60 13.58 -1.55
N LEU A 416 12.62 13.83 -0.69
CA LEU A 416 11.29 14.31 -1.09
C LEU A 416 11.10 15.80 -0.82
N VAL A 417 11.46 16.29 0.36
CA VAL A 417 11.21 17.67 0.81
C VAL A 417 12.48 18.29 1.37
N GLY A 418 12.78 19.52 0.98
CA GLY A 418 13.94 20.25 1.51
C GLY A 418 13.69 20.76 2.92
N PHE A 419 12.76 21.69 3.07
CA PHE A 419 12.58 22.40 4.34
C PHE A 419 11.12 22.65 4.71
N VAL A 420 10.82 22.40 5.97
CA VAL A 420 9.56 22.73 6.63
C VAL A 420 9.86 23.67 7.81
N PRO A 421 9.73 25.00 7.63
CA PRO A 421 10.07 25.98 8.66
C PRO A 421 9.05 25.99 9.80
N ASN A 422 9.43 26.70 10.87
CA ASN A 422 8.51 26.98 11.96
C ASN A 422 7.24 27.69 11.45
N GLY A 423 6.07 27.24 11.87
CA GLY A 423 4.76 27.72 11.41
C GLY A 423 4.19 26.99 10.19
N ALA A 424 4.95 26.04 9.61
CA ALA A 424 4.48 25.11 8.59
C ALA A 424 4.48 23.69 9.14
N THR A 425 3.71 22.79 8.50
CA THR A 425 3.54 21.40 8.92
C THR A 425 3.73 20.46 7.75
N ILE A 426 4.28 19.28 8.00
CA ILE A 426 4.33 18.18 7.05
C ILE A 426 3.65 16.94 7.63
N HIS A 427 2.80 16.31 6.85
CA HIS A 427 2.22 15.00 7.08
C HIS A 427 2.71 14.05 5.99
N ALA A 428 3.72 13.22 6.29
CA ALA A 428 4.27 12.28 5.33
C ALA A 428 3.99 10.84 5.81
N THR A 429 3.25 10.08 4.99
CA THR A 429 2.88 8.69 5.29
C THR A 429 3.16 7.80 4.10
N ASP A 430 3.68 6.61 4.34
CA ASP A 430 3.94 5.57 3.32
C ASP A 430 4.80 6.06 2.14
N CYS A 431 5.69 7.02 2.38
CA CYS A 431 6.53 7.61 1.34
C CYS A 431 7.89 6.93 1.24
N SER A 432 8.54 7.02 0.08
CA SER A 432 9.91 6.53 -0.06
C SER A 432 10.76 7.36 -1.00
N PHE A 433 12.06 7.36 -0.71
CA PHE A 433 13.06 7.84 -1.64
C PHE A 433 14.18 6.81 -1.81
N THR A 434 14.55 6.54 -3.06
CA THR A 434 15.66 5.66 -3.42
C THR A 434 16.65 6.42 -4.29
N GLY A 435 17.89 6.58 -3.80
CA GLY A 435 18.93 7.30 -4.53
C GLY A 435 19.84 8.12 -3.62
N ASN A 436 20.63 9.00 -4.23
CA ASN A 436 21.65 9.74 -3.51
C ASN A 436 21.22 11.19 -3.27
N VAL A 437 21.51 11.68 -2.06
CA VAL A 437 21.35 13.11 -1.72
C VAL A 437 22.72 13.65 -1.32
N THR A 438 23.23 14.56 -2.13
CA THR A 438 24.56 15.14 -1.96
C THR A 438 24.43 16.65 -1.78
N THR A 439 25.06 17.18 -0.74
CA THR A 439 25.27 18.62 -0.58
C THR A 439 26.74 18.94 -0.64
N ASN A 440 27.07 20.00 -1.34
CA ASN A 440 28.43 20.47 -1.50
C ASN A 440 28.53 21.95 -1.11
N GLN A 441 29.24 22.25 -0.04
CA GLN A 441 29.45 23.61 0.46
C GLN A 441 30.87 24.12 0.17
N THR A 442 31.39 23.88 -1.02
CA THR A 442 32.81 24.18 -1.32
C THR A 442 33.11 25.65 -1.54
N LEU A 443 32.13 26.51 -1.72
CA LEU A 443 32.36 27.92 -2.09
C LEU A 443 31.54 28.86 -1.21
N GLY A 444 32.21 29.64 -0.41
CA GLY A 444 31.66 30.73 0.39
C GLY A 444 32.55 31.06 1.56
N ASP A 445 32.76 32.36 1.81
CA ASP A 445 33.65 32.86 2.88
C ASP A 445 33.13 32.53 4.30
N ILE A 446 31.85 32.12 4.43
CA ILE A 446 31.21 31.82 5.71
C ILE A 446 30.52 30.47 5.61
N PRO A 447 30.97 29.45 6.33
CA PRO A 447 30.25 28.18 6.44
C PRO A 447 28.84 28.38 7.01
N LYS A 448 27.85 27.75 6.42
CA LYS A 448 26.45 27.79 6.85
C LYS A 448 25.98 26.40 7.24
N ASN A 449 24.96 26.31 8.06
CA ASN A 449 24.40 25.04 8.48
C ASN A 449 23.90 24.22 7.28
N SER A 450 24.06 22.92 7.37
CA SER A 450 23.62 21.95 6.35
C SER A 450 22.88 20.78 6.99
N TYR A 451 21.68 20.55 6.51
CA TYR A 451 20.79 19.51 7.03
C TYR A 451 20.38 18.62 5.85
N VAL A 452 20.77 17.34 5.92
CA VAL A 452 20.54 16.36 4.85
C VAL A 452 19.77 15.17 5.40
N GLY A 453 18.66 14.85 4.75
CA GLY A 453 17.84 13.68 5.09
C GLY A 453 17.48 12.84 3.88
N GLY A 454 17.27 11.56 4.09
CA GLY A 454 16.81 10.67 3.02
C GLY A 454 15.38 11.00 2.56
N ILE A 455 14.55 11.52 3.44
CA ILE A 455 13.16 11.94 3.14
C ILE A 455 13.04 13.46 3.24
N VAL A 456 13.39 14.06 4.38
CA VAL A 456 13.25 15.51 4.61
C VAL A 456 14.57 16.10 5.10
N GLY A 457 14.99 17.23 4.54
CA GLY A 457 16.20 17.94 4.98
C GLY A 457 16.06 18.44 6.42
N ALA A 458 15.05 19.27 6.68
CA ALA A 458 14.73 19.70 8.04
C ALA A 458 13.24 20.00 8.24
N VAL A 459 12.75 19.72 9.47
CA VAL A 459 11.43 20.07 9.96
C VAL A 459 11.58 20.88 11.24
N GLU A 460 11.05 22.10 11.25
CA GLU A 460 11.00 22.98 12.40
C GLU A 460 9.53 23.24 12.77
N THR A 461 9.01 22.59 13.81
CA THR A 461 7.63 22.83 14.25
C THR A 461 7.54 24.06 15.15
N SER A 462 6.39 24.76 15.09
CA SER A 462 6.02 25.82 16.00
C SER A 462 5.55 25.27 17.34
N GLY A 463 6.47 24.81 18.18
CA GLY A 463 6.21 24.71 19.61
C GLY A 463 6.81 25.94 20.28
N GLU A 464 6.02 26.86 20.79
CA GLU A 464 6.52 27.80 21.80
C GLU A 464 6.95 26.97 23.01
N PHE A 465 8.26 26.83 23.19
CA PHE A 465 8.84 26.24 24.38
C PHE A 465 8.77 27.28 25.48
N GLU A 466 7.70 27.30 26.23
CA GLU A 466 7.75 27.95 27.53
C GLU A 466 8.66 27.13 28.44
N THR A 467 9.76 27.73 28.85
CA THR A 467 10.73 27.16 29.79
C THR A 467 10.00 26.67 31.04
N GLY A 468 9.88 25.33 31.21
CA GLY A 468 9.29 24.69 32.38
C GLY A 468 7.94 24.01 32.20
N GLN A 469 7.39 23.94 31.01
CA GLN A 469 6.19 23.16 30.73
C GLN A 469 6.57 21.75 30.24
N GLU A 470 5.84 20.74 30.70
CA GLU A 470 5.88 19.40 30.10
C GLU A 470 5.48 19.49 28.61
N TYR A 471 6.37 19.08 27.72
CA TYR A 471 6.06 18.97 26.29
C TYR A 471 4.96 17.93 26.11
N LYS A 472 3.78 18.37 25.73
CA LYS A 472 2.75 17.46 25.22
C LYS A 472 3.21 17.01 23.85
N GLY A 473 3.62 15.75 23.75
CA GLY A 473 4.23 15.18 22.55
C GLY A 473 3.50 15.55 21.27
N VAL A 474 4.26 15.75 20.21
CA VAL A 474 3.71 15.81 18.84
C VAL A 474 3.12 14.44 18.54
N THR A 475 1.85 14.41 18.27
CA THR A 475 1.12 13.23 17.78
C THR A 475 0.79 13.46 16.31
N GLU A 476 0.32 12.44 15.64
CA GLU A 476 -0.23 12.57 14.28
C GLU A 476 -1.37 13.62 14.21
N ASP A 477 -2.01 13.92 15.35
CA ASP A 477 -3.15 14.84 15.42
C ASP A 477 -2.76 16.33 15.61
N ASN A 478 -1.49 16.64 15.98
CA ASN A 478 -1.17 18.01 16.44
C ASN A 478 0.16 18.59 15.93
N GLY A 479 0.77 18.03 14.90
CA GLY A 479 2.04 18.56 14.40
C GLY A 479 2.57 17.84 13.18
N SER A 480 3.83 18.15 12.84
CA SER A 480 4.51 17.47 11.74
C SER A 480 4.80 16.01 12.05
N TYR A 481 4.57 15.11 11.10
CA TYR A 481 4.93 13.71 11.24
C TYR A 481 5.47 13.10 9.93
N ILE A 482 6.34 12.08 10.10
CA ILE A 482 6.89 11.24 9.06
C ILE A 482 6.69 9.79 9.53
N VAL A 483 5.73 9.08 8.94
CA VAL A 483 5.29 7.75 9.37
C VAL A 483 5.42 6.74 8.25
N ASN A 484 5.93 5.54 8.57
CA ASN A 484 6.11 4.43 7.63
C ASN A 484 6.89 4.81 6.35
N CYS A 485 7.80 5.77 6.45
CA CYS A 485 8.59 6.21 5.30
C CYS A 485 9.90 5.43 5.18
N ARG A 486 10.43 5.30 3.96
CA ARG A 486 11.59 4.45 3.67
C ARG A 486 12.63 5.18 2.86
N TYR A 487 13.90 4.91 3.21
CA TYR A 487 15.03 5.44 2.46
C TYR A 487 16.08 4.35 2.19
N SER A 488 16.65 4.40 0.96
CA SER A 488 17.84 3.63 0.57
C SER A 488 18.72 4.44 -0.38
N GLY A 489 20.04 4.36 -0.22
CA GLY A 489 21.00 5.08 -1.08
C GLY A 489 22.17 5.69 -0.32
N THR A 490 22.70 6.81 -0.84
CA THR A 490 23.84 7.49 -0.22
C THR A 490 23.50 8.92 0.18
N LEU A 491 23.81 9.29 1.41
CA LEU A 491 23.77 10.67 1.88
C LEU A 491 25.19 11.21 1.96
N THR A 492 25.43 12.34 1.31
CA THR A 492 26.73 13.03 1.36
C THR A 492 26.52 14.47 1.80
N ASN A 493 27.11 14.84 2.93
CA ASN A 493 27.00 16.18 3.48
C ASN A 493 28.38 16.70 3.84
N THR A 494 28.99 17.42 2.91
CA THR A 494 30.34 17.93 3.05
C THR A 494 30.34 19.45 3.12
N ALA A 495 31.18 20.00 3.98
CA ALA A 495 31.40 21.42 4.08
C ALA A 495 32.89 21.73 4.22
N THR A 496 33.35 22.77 3.55
CA THR A 496 34.69 23.30 3.82
C THR A 496 34.69 24.01 5.15
N LEU A 497 35.47 23.53 6.11
CA LEU A 497 35.55 24.11 7.45
C LEU A 497 36.35 25.41 7.39
N GLY A 498 35.71 26.51 7.81
CA GLY A 498 36.34 27.84 7.96
C GLY A 498 36.53 28.19 9.45
N ALA A 499 36.69 29.48 9.74
CA ALA A 499 36.85 30.00 11.12
C ALA A 499 35.60 29.80 12.00
N TYR A 500 34.45 29.50 11.39
CA TYR A 500 33.18 29.19 12.05
C TYR A 500 32.83 27.72 11.87
N THR A 501 32.29 27.08 12.90
CA THR A 501 31.86 25.68 12.89
C THR A 501 30.35 25.64 12.57
N PRO A 502 29.96 25.30 11.32
CA PRO A 502 28.54 25.18 11.00
C PRO A 502 27.95 23.94 11.65
N GLU A 503 26.65 23.93 11.88
CA GLU A 503 25.89 22.72 12.17
C GLU A 503 25.77 21.89 10.89
N ILE A 504 26.14 20.62 10.98
CA ILE A 504 26.05 19.65 9.88
C ILE A 504 25.35 18.41 10.42
N TYR A 505 24.10 18.24 10.05
CA TYR A 505 23.30 17.12 10.50
C TYR A 505 22.84 16.27 9.33
N THR A 506 23.10 14.97 9.41
CA THR A 506 22.75 14.00 8.38
C THR A 506 22.05 12.81 8.99
N GLY A 507 20.83 12.54 8.55
CA GLY A 507 20.02 11.42 9.03
C GLY A 507 19.35 10.66 7.90
N GLY A 508 19.22 9.35 8.07
CA GLY A 508 18.61 8.49 7.05
C GLY A 508 17.17 8.89 6.69
N ILE A 509 16.41 9.42 7.63
CA ILE A 509 15.07 9.97 7.37
C ILE A 509 15.11 11.49 7.33
N ALA A 510 15.62 12.15 8.37
CA ALA A 510 15.68 13.59 8.42
C ALA A 510 17.03 14.09 8.94
N GLY A 511 17.57 15.16 8.36
CA GLY A 511 18.76 15.82 8.87
C GLY A 511 18.49 16.47 10.23
N ARG A 512 17.35 17.15 10.35
CA ARG A 512 16.82 17.71 11.61
C ARG A 512 15.31 17.54 11.63
N SER A 513 14.73 17.18 12.77
CA SER A 513 13.27 17.17 12.92
C SER A 513 12.89 17.45 14.38
N THR A 514 11.85 18.26 14.55
CA THR A 514 11.13 18.44 15.80
C THR A 514 9.76 17.75 15.77
N GLY A 515 9.39 17.14 14.62
CA GLY A 515 8.16 16.38 14.44
C GLY A 515 8.31 14.89 14.80
N LEU A 516 7.19 14.18 14.78
CA LEU A 516 7.14 12.73 14.99
C LEU A 516 7.82 12.01 13.81
N ILE A 517 8.71 11.03 14.10
CA ILE A 517 9.22 10.06 13.13
C ILE A 517 8.92 8.66 13.68
N LYS A 518 8.07 7.91 12.98
CA LYS A 518 7.54 6.64 13.49
C LYS A 518 7.45 5.57 12.40
N ASP A 519 7.75 4.32 12.77
CA ASP A 519 7.66 3.14 11.90
C ASP A 519 8.44 3.28 10.57
N CYS A 520 9.43 4.18 10.53
CA CYS A 520 10.26 4.41 9.35
C CYS A 520 11.39 3.39 9.23
N SER A 521 11.87 3.18 8.01
CA SER A 521 12.99 2.27 7.77
C SER A 521 14.06 2.86 6.86
N VAL A 522 15.32 2.57 7.22
CA VAL A 522 16.52 2.96 6.48
C VAL A 522 17.32 1.70 6.18
N THR A 523 17.48 1.39 4.90
CA THR A 523 18.07 0.11 4.48
C THR A 523 19.12 0.31 3.40
N ASP A 524 20.28 -0.35 3.54
CA ASP A 524 21.39 -0.30 2.59
C ASP A 524 21.85 1.14 2.32
N VAL A 525 22.15 1.89 3.39
CA VAL A 525 22.50 3.30 3.32
C VAL A 525 23.95 3.56 3.66
N THR A 526 24.60 4.40 2.85
CA THR A 526 25.91 4.98 3.14
C THR A 526 25.76 6.45 3.49
N ILE A 527 26.26 6.86 4.66
CA ILE A 527 26.29 8.26 5.10
C ILE A 527 27.74 8.74 5.12
N ASN A 528 28.08 9.69 4.25
CA ASN A 528 29.36 10.37 4.20
C ASN A 528 29.15 11.81 4.65
N ALA A 529 29.50 12.12 5.89
CA ALA A 529 29.24 13.44 6.46
C ALA A 529 30.37 13.90 7.37
N GLU A 530 30.58 15.19 7.43
CA GLU A 530 31.46 15.78 8.42
C GLU A 530 30.91 15.51 9.83
N THR A 531 31.74 14.92 10.68
CA THR A 531 31.39 14.65 12.10
C THR A 531 32.39 15.29 13.02
N GLY A 532 31.92 15.81 14.16
CA GLY A 532 32.76 16.37 15.22
C GLY A 532 32.83 15.46 16.44
N ASN A 533 33.99 15.42 17.09
CA ASN A 533 34.22 14.58 18.28
C ASN A 533 33.80 15.23 19.60
N ASP A 534 33.25 16.45 19.60
CA ASP A 534 33.24 17.33 20.76
C ASP A 534 31.94 18.11 21.00
N GLY A 535 30.81 17.60 20.57
CA GLY A 535 29.54 18.35 20.67
C GLY A 535 29.47 19.56 19.74
N SER A 536 30.25 19.56 18.67
CA SER A 536 30.40 20.68 17.74
C SER A 536 29.22 20.91 16.80
N GLY A 537 28.05 20.32 17.03
CA GLY A 537 26.88 20.47 16.14
C GLY A 537 27.03 19.73 14.80
N ARG A 538 27.88 18.70 14.72
CA ARG A 538 28.09 17.89 13.51
C ARG A 538 27.83 16.43 13.81
N GLN A 539 26.74 15.89 13.27
CA GLN A 539 26.28 14.54 13.55
C GLN A 539 25.77 13.83 12.29
N ALA A 540 26.10 12.55 12.20
CA ALA A 540 25.59 11.63 11.20
C ALA A 540 24.99 10.41 11.89
N LYS A 541 23.72 10.12 11.65
CA LYS A 541 22.98 9.05 12.34
C LYS A 541 22.06 8.27 11.39
N PRO A 542 21.72 7.02 11.72
CA PRO A 542 20.90 6.19 10.83
C PRO A 542 19.52 6.77 10.52
N ILE A 543 18.83 7.40 11.47
CA ILE A 543 17.46 7.88 11.31
C ILE A 543 17.40 9.41 11.31
N LEU A 544 17.81 10.05 12.40
CA LEU A 544 17.73 11.49 12.60
C LEU A 544 19.11 12.08 12.91
N GLY A 545 19.55 13.03 12.09
CA GLY A 545 20.87 13.63 12.22
C GLY A 545 21.02 14.46 13.50
N ASN A 546 20.06 15.33 13.80
CA ASN A 546 20.02 16.13 15.03
C ASN A 546 18.99 15.56 16.01
N ASP A 547 19.47 14.91 17.06
CA ASP A 547 18.66 14.43 18.18
C ASP A 547 18.92 15.19 19.49
N TRP A 548 19.53 16.35 19.43
CA TRP A 548 19.90 17.17 20.58
C TRP A 548 18.70 17.81 21.31
N TYR A 549 17.56 17.90 20.62
CA TYR A 549 16.34 18.37 21.26
C TYR A 549 15.68 17.19 21.97
N GLU A 550 15.58 17.27 23.31
CA GLU A 550 14.97 16.28 24.21
C GLU A 550 13.49 15.95 23.89
N TYR A 551 12.98 16.44 22.76
CA TYR A 551 11.56 16.50 22.44
C TYR A 551 11.18 15.79 21.13
N VAL A 552 12.10 15.06 20.50
CA VAL A 552 11.80 14.36 19.26
C VAL A 552 11.13 13.03 19.58
N TYR A 553 9.87 12.90 19.18
CA TYR A 553 9.18 11.61 19.24
C TYR A 553 9.64 10.73 18.09
N ASN A 554 10.41 9.72 18.42
CA ASN A 554 10.80 8.67 17.50
C ASN A 554 10.34 7.35 18.08
N ASP A 555 9.54 6.61 17.34
CA ASP A 555 9.05 5.32 17.79
C ASP A 555 9.22 4.28 16.69
N ASN A 556 9.69 3.10 17.07
CA ASN A 556 9.73 1.89 16.26
C ASN A 556 10.46 2.02 14.90
N ASN A 557 11.42 2.95 14.77
CA ASN A 557 12.17 3.12 13.53
C ASN A 557 13.27 2.07 13.40
N LEU A 558 13.44 1.49 12.20
CA LEU A 558 14.40 0.44 11.89
C LEU A 558 15.54 0.97 11.02
N TYR A 559 16.75 0.46 11.25
CA TYR A 559 17.87 0.66 10.33
C TYR A 559 18.62 -0.66 10.11
N THR A 560 18.95 -0.91 8.86
CA THR A 560 19.60 -2.17 8.44
C THR A 560 20.69 -1.84 7.44
N ASN A 561 21.90 -2.35 7.69
CA ASN A 561 23.07 -2.16 6.84
C ASN A 561 23.37 -0.66 6.58
N VAL A 562 23.45 0.15 7.64
CA VAL A 562 23.79 1.57 7.55
C VAL A 562 25.28 1.76 7.85
N ILE A 563 26.03 2.31 6.90
CA ILE A 563 27.45 2.58 6.99
C ILE A 563 27.67 4.10 7.16
N ILE A 564 28.33 4.51 8.22
CA ILE A 564 28.63 5.92 8.48
C ILE A 564 30.15 6.14 8.37
N ASN A 565 30.55 7.03 7.46
CA ASN A 565 31.95 7.43 7.22
C ASN A 565 32.91 6.22 7.04
N GLY A 566 32.46 5.19 6.31
CA GLY A 566 33.25 3.99 6.03
C GLY A 566 33.47 3.07 7.25
N GLY A 567 32.71 3.25 8.33
CA GLY A 567 32.70 2.34 9.47
C GLY A 567 32.00 1.01 9.19
N GLU A 568 31.87 0.19 10.22
CA GLU A 568 31.16 -1.08 10.11
C GLU A 568 29.66 -0.86 9.88
N PRO A 569 28.97 -1.78 9.15
CA PRO A 569 27.53 -1.72 8.96
C PRO A 569 26.76 -1.76 10.29
N ARG A 570 25.77 -0.90 10.45
CA ARG A 570 24.93 -0.81 11.64
C ARG A 570 23.55 -1.38 11.38
N TYR A 571 23.00 -2.05 12.40
CA TYR A 571 21.68 -2.66 12.40
C TYR A 571 21.00 -2.33 13.72
N GLY A 572 19.72 -2.01 13.74
CA GLY A 572 19.04 -1.80 15.00
C GLY A 572 17.72 -1.06 14.90
N THR A 573 17.24 -0.63 16.05
CA THR A 573 16.06 0.20 16.20
C THR A 573 16.40 1.53 16.85
N TYR A 574 15.75 2.59 16.42
CA TYR A 574 15.84 3.89 17.05
C TYR A 574 14.54 4.18 17.79
N LYS A 575 14.66 4.34 19.09
CA LYS A 575 13.58 4.80 19.98
C LYS A 575 13.98 6.14 20.55
N GLY A 576 13.19 7.17 20.27
CA GLY A 576 13.41 8.50 20.82
C GLY A 576 13.13 8.55 22.32
N SER A 577 13.67 9.58 22.99
CA SER A 577 13.43 9.83 24.41
C SER A 577 12.00 10.32 24.64
N LYS A 578 11.38 9.85 25.72
CA LYS A 578 10.19 10.48 26.30
C LYS A 578 10.56 11.78 26.97
N ALA A 579 9.62 12.72 26.93
CA ALA A 579 9.71 13.99 27.64
C ALA A 579 10.16 13.82 29.10
N ALA A 580 10.97 14.79 29.54
CA ALA A 580 11.31 15.10 30.92
C ALA A 580 11.88 13.97 31.80
N GLY A 581 13.16 13.74 31.71
CA GLY A 581 13.91 13.51 32.95
C GLY A 581 14.81 12.30 33.07
N THR A 582 14.78 11.28 32.23
CA THR A 582 15.63 10.10 32.50
C THR A 582 16.12 9.26 31.33
N ASP A 583 15.61 9.39 30.11
CA ASP A 583 16.02 8.50 29.03
C ASP A 583 16.70 9.26 27.88
N THR A 584 18.02 9.12 27.78
CA THR A 584 18.78 9.50 26.58
C THR A 584 18.33 8.68 25.39
N PRO A 585 18.23 9.27 24.16
CA PRO A 585 17.95 8.52 22.96
C PRO A 585 18.93 7.37 22.82
N SER A 586 18.42 6.15 22.79
CA SER A 586 19.26 4.96 22.68
C SER A 586 19.13 4.35 21.28
N TYR A 587 20.24 4.33 20.55
CA TYR A 587 20.40 3.39 19.45
C TYR A 587 20.68 2.02 20.09
N SER A 588 19.78 1.06 19.95
CA SER A 588 20.08 -0.32 20.29
C SER A 588 20.61 -1.01 19.03
N ASP A 589 21.93 -1.10 18.91
CA ASP A 589 22.53 -1.92 17.87
C ASP A 589 22.18 -3.39 18.14
N LEU A 590 21.53 -4.04 17.19
CA LEU A 590 21.38 -5.47 17.17
C LEU A 590 22.72 -6.05 16.68
N GLN A 591 23.39 -6.80 17.53
CA GLN A 591 24.64 -7.52 17.19
C GLN A 591 24.39 -8.66 16.19
#